data_c97bd2f89420671934a07f071849d467
#
_entry.id   c97bd2f89420671934a07f071849d467
#
_cell.length_a   1.000
_cell.length_b   1.000
_cell.length_c   1.000
_cell.angle_alpha   90.00
_cell.angle_beta   90.00
_cell.angle_gamma   90.00
#
_symmetry.space_group_name_H-M   'P 1'
#
loop_
_entity.id
_entity.type
_entity.pdbx_description
1 polymer ?
#
loop_
_entity_poly.entity_id
_entity_poly.type
_entity_poly.pdbx_seq_one_letter_code
_entity_poly.pdbx_strand_id
1 'polypeptide(L)'
;MSDLATTYQMKTDLEHILHNGEMYIGPVKPIDSHMWVYDDATGRIVSKNIEYVPGLFKIYDEFAVNARDQILRIIHSALLDKKFVTSIKFTVSEDGTITMENDGNGIDVAKHPENNLWIPEMVFAHLRTSTNYNKEEKKIVGGKNGFGAKLGFIYSTSGSIETVDHIRGLKYTQEFKNNLSEIC
;
A
#
# COMPACT_ATOMS: atom_id res chain seq x y z
N MET A 1 -19.36 -40.18 -2.07
CA MET A 1 -18.06 -39.89 -2.70
C MET A 1 -17.76 -38.45 -2.35
N SER A 2 -16.67 -38.20 -1.62
CA SER A 2 -16.24 -36.80 -1.40
C SER A 2 -15.94 -36.20 -2.77
N ASP A 3 -16.55 -35.07 -3.07
CA ASP A 3 -16.24 -34.33 -4.29
C ASP A 3 -14.76 -33.91 -4.21
N LEU A 4 -13.93 -34.47 -5.08
CA LEU A 4 -12.50 -34.16 -5.13
C LEU A 4 -12.24 -32.68 -5.32
N ALA A 5 -13.14 -31.98 -6.02
CA ALA A 5 -13.06 -30.52 -6.20
C ALA A 5 -13.25 -29.74 -4.89
N THR A 6 -14.06 -30.27 -3.97
CA THR A 6 -14.23 -29.67 -2.63
C THR A 6 -13.05 -30.00 -1.72
N THR A 7 -12.45 -31.16 -1.90
CA THR A 7 -11.32 -31.64 -1.08
C THR A 7 -10.01 -30.97 -1.50
N TYR A 8 -9.79 -30.77 -2.80
CA TYR A 8 -8.56 -30.20 -3.38
C TYR A 8 -8.90 -28.90 -4.11
N GLN A 9 -8.60 -27.77 -3.49
CA GLN A 9 -8.90 -26.45 -4.03
C GLN A 9 -7.61 -25.72 -4.42
N MET A 10 -7.62 -25.11 -5.60
CA MET A 10 -6.60 -24.16 -6.02
C MET A 10 -7.19 -22.74 -5.95
N LYS A 11 -6.48 -21.82 -5.34
CA LYS A 11 -6.87 -20.40 -5.21
C LYS A 11 -5.92 -19.52 -5.97
N THR A 12 -6.45 -18.45 -6.53
CA THR A 12 -5.63 -17.35 -7.04
C THR A 12 -4.93 -16.63 -5.89
N ASP A 13 -3.90 -15.83 -6.17
CA ASP A 13 -3.22 -15.03 -5.14
C ASP A 13 -4.20 -14.12 -4.39
N LEU A 14 -5.14 -13.48 -5.10
CA LEU A 14 -6.15 -12.62 -4.50
C LEU A 14 -7.08 -13.39 -3.57
N GLU A 15 -7.63 -14.50 -4.02
CA GLU A 15 -8.47 -15.37 -3.19
C GLU A 15 -7.73 -15.90 -1.97
N HIS A 16 -6.44 -16.24 -2.12
CA HIS A 16 -5.62 -16.69 -1.02
C HIS A 16 -5.40 -15.57 0.02
N ILE A 17 -5.13 -14.35 -0.41
CA ILE A 17 -4.95 -13.18 0.47
C ILE A 17 -6.24 -12.91 1.24
N LEU A 18 -7.38 -12.86 0.57
CA LEU A 18 -8.68 -12.61 1.19
C LEU A 18 -9.09 -13.71 2.18
N HIS A 19 -8.77 -14.97 1.85
CA HIS A 19 -9.11 -16.10 2.71
C HIS A 19 -8.21 -16.22 3.94
N ASN A 20 -6.93 -15.87 3.79
CA ASN A 20 -5.91 -16.02 4.83
C ASN A 20 -5.38 -14.65 5.29
N GLY A 21 -6.27 -13.69 5.54
CA GLY A 21 -5.91 -12.29 5.85
C GLY A 21 -4.85 -12.17 6.93
N GLU A 22 -4.95 -12.96 7.99
CA GLU A 22 -4.03 -12.92 9.12
C GLU A 22 -2.56 -13.19 8.74
N MET A 23 -2.31 -13.93 7.65
CA MET A 23 -0.95 -14.16 7.14
C MET A 23 -0.31 -12.91 6.52
N TYR A 24 -1.13 -11.98 6.03
CA TYR A 24 -0.68 -10.81 5.28
C TYR A 24 -0.72 -9.51 6.08
N ILE A 25 -1.77 -9.32 6.89
CA ILE A 25 -2.00 -8.10 7.66
C ILE A 25 -2.02 -8.32 9.17
N GLY A 26 -1.95 -9.58 9.64
CA GLY A 26 -2.08 -9.92 11.04
C GLY A 26 -3.54 -10.02 11.49
N PRO A 27 -3.81 -10.14 12.80
CA PRO A 27 -5.14 -10.39 13.34
C PRO A 27 -6.18 -9.38 12.84
N VAL A 28 -7.29 -9.91 12.32
CA VAL A 28 -8.40 -9.11 11.79
C VAL A 28 -9.52 -8.88 12.82
N LYS A 29 -9.37 -9.45 14.02
CA LYS A 29 -10.25 -9.22 15.18
C LYS A 29 -9.58 -8.26 16.15
N PRO A 30 -10.39 -7.51 16.95
CA PRO A 30 -9.86 -6.67 18.01
C PRO A 30 -9.03 -7.48 19.02
N ILE A 31 -7.94 -6.91 19.45
CA ILE A 31 -7.09 -7.43 20.53
C ILE A 31 -6.78 -6.32 21.55
N ASP A 32 -6.62 -6.70 22.80
CA ASP A 32 -6.09 -5.81 23.84
C ASP A 32 -4.57 -5.76 23.77
N SER A 33 -4.03 -4.56 23.82
CA SER A 33 -2.58 -4.36 23.82
C SER A 33 -2.19 -3.13 24.64
N HIS A 34 -1.02 -3.22 25.28
CA HIS A 34 -0.42 -2.09 25.96
C HIS A 34 0.46 -1.30 24.99
N MET A 35 0.01 -0.09 24.62
CA MET A 35 0.65 0.72 23.58
C MET A 35 0.84 2.17 24.01
N TRP A 36 1.82 2.83 23.38
CA TRP A 36 1.98 4.27 23.44
C TRP A 36 1.01 4.93 22.48
N VAL A 37 0.13 5.77 22.99
CA VAL A 37 -0.89 6.49 22.23
C VAL A 37 -0.89 7.96 22.60
N TYR A 38 -1.28 8.80 21.66
CA TYR A 38 -1.54 10.21 21.95
C TYR A 38 -2.84 10.34 22.73
N ASP A 39 -2.81 11.09 23.81
CA ASP A 39 -3.96 11.37 24.65
C ASP A 39 -4.37 12.83 24.47
N ASP A 40 -5.51 13.03 23.82
CA ASP A 40 -6.03 14.38 23.49
C ASP A 40 -6.31 15.21 24.75
N ALA A 41 -6.71 14.58 25.85
CA ALA A 41 -7.04 15.28 27.09
C ALA A 41 -5.80 15.91 27.74
N THR A 42 -4.65 15.27 27.63
CA THR A 42 -3.39 15.75 28.23
C THR A 42 -2.43 16.35 27.21
N GLY A 43 -2.67 16.18 25.92
CA GLY A 43 -1.77 16.59 24.84
C GLY A 43 -0.42 15.85 24.85
N ARG A 44 -0.36 14.63 25.41
CA ARG A 44 0.87 13.87 25.62
C ARG A 44 0.76 12.45 25.07
N ILE A 45 1.91 11.84 24.79
CA ILE A 45 2.00 10.41 24.53
C ILE A 45 2.03 9.68 25.86
N VAL A 46 1.08 8.78 26.06
CA VAL A 46 0.92 7.97 27.28
C VAL A 46 0.89 6.48 26.93
N SER A 47 1.32 5.67 27.88
CA SER A 47 1.25 4.21 27.74
C SER A 47 -0.01 3.71 28.42
N LYS A 48 -0.92 3.09 27.66
CA LYS A 48 -2.18 2.54 28.17
C LYS A 48 -2.64 1.30 27.40
N ASN A 49 -3.51 0.52 28.03
CA ASN A 49 -4.19 -0.57 27.34
C ASN A 49 -5.24 0.01 26.40
N ILE A 50 -5.19 -0.45 25.15
CA ILE A 50 -6.17 -0.15 24.12
C ILE A 50 -6.64 -1.43 23.45
N GLU A 51 -7.87 -1.42 22.96
CA GLU A 51 -8.37 -2.41 22.03
C GLU A 51 -8.21 -1.86 20.61
N TYR A 52 -7.63 -2.63 19.69
CA TYR A 52 -7.48 -2.26 18.29
C TYR A 52 -7.43 -3.48 17.39
N VAL A 53 -7.61 -3.27 16.08
CA VAL A 53 -7.50 -4.32 15.06
C VAL A 53 -6.13 -4.24 14.39
N PRO A 54 -5.19 -5.17 14.66
CA PRO A 54 -3.83 -5.14 14.10
C PRO A 54 -3.80 -5.11 12.57
N GLY A 55 -4.69 -5.85 11.91
CA GLY A 55 -4.78 -5.87 10.46
C GLY A 55 -5.11 -4.51 9.86
N LEU A 56 -6.05 -3.77 10.45
CA LEU A 56 -6.35 -2.40 10.03
C LEU A 56 -5.15 -1.47 10.24
N PHE A 57 -4.52 -1.56 11.41
CA PHE A 57 -3.31 -0.78 11.69
C PHE A 57 -2.19 -1.09 10.68
N LYS A 58 -2.03 -2.36 10.28
CA LYS A 58 -1.03 -2.77 9.29
C LYS A 58 -1.28 -2.14 7.92
N ILE A 59 -2.53 -1.99 7.50
CA ILE A 59 -2.87 -1.29 6.24
C ILE A 59 -2.40 0.17 6.29
N TYR A 60 -2.62 0.87 7.40
CA TYR A 60 -2.08 2.22 7.60
C TYR A 60 -0.56 2.27 7.53
N ASP A 61 0.09 1.36 8.25
CA ASP A 61 1.55 1.25 8.29
C ASP A 61 2.13 1.05 6.88
N GLU A 62 1.51 0.20 6.06
CA GLU A 62 1.95 -0.02 4.68
C GLU A 62 1.91 1.25 3.83
N PHE A 63 0.86 2.06 3.93
CA PHE A 63 0.81 3.34 3.24
C PHE A 63 1.85 4.34 3.78
N ALA A 64 2.04 4.41 5.10
CA ALA A 64 3.03 5.28 5.72
C ALA A 64 4.46 4.89 5.32
N VAL A 65 4.78 3.60 5.31
CA VAL A 65 6.07 3.07 4.87
C VAL A 65 6.31 3.38 3.40
N ASN A 66 5.31 3.24 2.53
CA ASN A 66 5.46 3.58 1.10
C ASN A 66 5.75 5.08 0.89
N ALA A 67 5.07 5.97 1.64
CA ALA A 67 5.35 7.41 1.56
C ALA A 67 6.78 7.73 2.03
N ARG A 68 7.24 7.14 3.14
CA ARG A 68 8.62 7.26 3.62
C ARG A 68 9.62 6.71 2.60
N ASP A 69 9.35 5.56 2.02
CA ASP A 69 10.24 4.95 1.03
C ASP A 69 10.38 5.81 -0.22
N GLN A 70 9.33 6.56 -0.61
CA GLN A 70 9.41 7.52 -1.69
C GLN A 70 10.39 8.65 -1.38
N ILE A 71 10.41 9.16 -0.15
CA ILE A 71 11.41 10.15 0.28
C ILE A 71 12.83 9.62 0.06
N LEU A 72 13.09 8.40 0.52
CA LEU A 72 14.41 7.77 0.39
C LEU A 72 14.79 7.54 -1.08
N ARG A 73 13.85 7.09 -1.91
CA ARG A 73 14.09 6.92 -3.34
C ARG A 73 14.48 8.22 -4.01
N ILE A 74 13.76 9.32 -3.74
CA ILE A 74 14.07 10.63 -4.32
C ILE A 74 15.45 11.10 -3.86
N ILE A 75 15.78 11.03 -2.58
CA ILE A 75 17.07 11.44 -2.03
C ILE A 75 18.21 10.71 -2.74
N HIS A 76 18.09 9.40 -2.90
CA HIS A 76 19.14 8.54 -3.47
C HIS A 76 19.06 8.37 -4.99
N SER A 77 18.04 8.93 -5.65
CA SER A 77 17.94 8.85 -7.12
C SER A 77 19.04 9.64 -7.81
N ALA A 78 19.38 9.25 -9.03
CA ALA A 78 20.30 9.99 -9.90
C ALA A 78 19.61 11.13 -10.69
N LEU A 79 18.33 11.40 -10.45
CA LEU A 79 17.59 12.45 -11.15
C LEU A 79 18.21 13.83 -10.89
N LEU A 80 18.35 14.62 -11.96
CA LEU A 80 18.87 15.99 -11.88
C LEU A 80 17.77 16.97 -11.38
N ASP A 81 16.53 16.78 -11.81
CA ASP A 81 15.37 17.60 -11.40
C ASP A 81 14.55 16.86 -10.32
N LYS A 82 15.07 16.86 -9.09
CA LYS A 82 14.39 16.24 -7.94
C LYS A 82 13.37 17.19 -7.37
N LYS A 83 12.13 16.68 -7.22
CA LYS A 83 11.11 17.32 -6.38
C LYS A 83 11.02 16.52 -5.08
N PHE A 84 11.62 17.04 -4.02
CA PHE A 84 11.62 16.40 -2.72
C PHE A 84 10.21 16.37 -2.12
N VAL A 85 9.92 15.32 -1.38
CA VAL A 85 8.71 15.25 -0.57
C VAL A 85 8.90 16.18 0.63
N THR A 86 8.03 17.18 0.77
CA THR A 86 8.03 18.15 1.86
C THR A 86 6.82 17.99 2.77
N SER A 87 5.79 17.27 2.30
CA SER A 87 4.54 17.04 3.02
C SER A 87 4.02 15.63 2.77
N ILE A 88 3.61 14.98 3.84
CA ILE A 88 2.80 13.75 3.82
C ILE A 88 1.55 14.02 4.64
N LYS A 89 0.39 13.78 4.06
CA LYS A 89 -0.90 13.99 4.70
C LYS A 89 -1.67 12.67 4.75
N PHE A 90 -2.10 12.31 5.95
CA PHE A 90 -3.05 11.23 6.19
C PHE A 90 -4.39 11.80 6.60
N THR A 91 -5.44 11.29 6.00
CA THR A 91 -6.82 11.63 6.36
C THR A 91 -7.63 10.35 6.52
N VAL A 92 -8.41 10.28 7.58
CA VAL A 92 -9.40 9.24 7.81
C VAL A 92 -10.73 9.93 7.96
N SER A 93 -11.64 9.64 7.05
CA SER A 93 -12.97 10.20 7.05
C SER A 93 -13.94 9.34 7.87
N GLU A 94 -15.06 9.92 8.29
CA GLU A 94 -16.08 9.21 9.09
C GLU A 94 -16.71 8.01 8.36
N ASP A 95 -16.71 8.02 7.03
CA ASP A 95 -17.17 6.92 6.18
C ASP A 95 -16.15 5.76 6.07
N GLY A 96 -15.00 5.86 6.75
CA GLY A 96 -13.93 4.88 6.71
C GLY A 96 -12.97 5.04 5.53
N THR A 97 -13.08 6.12 4.75
CA THR A 97 -12.13 6.41 3.67
C THR A 97 -10.77 6.82 4.25
N ILE A 98 -9.73 6.12 3.82
CA ILE A 98 -8.33 6.41 4.17
C ILE A 98 -7.68 7.05 2.95
N THR A 99 -7.16 8.26 3.12
CA THR A 99 -6.43 8.96 2.08
C THR A 99 -5.00 9.22 2.54
N MET A 100 -4.04 8.92 1.68
CA MET A 100 -2.64 9.30 1.88
C MET A 100 -2.16 10.09 0.68
N GLU A 101 -1.65 11.29 0.94
CA GLU A 101 -1.11 12.20 -0.06
C GLU A 101 0.33 12.54 0.28
N ASN A 102 1.18 12.60 -0.69
CA ASN A 102 2.50 13.23 -0.58
C ASN A 102 2.79 14.08 -1.81
N ASP A 103 3.49 15.16 -1.62
CA ASP A 103 4.09 15.96 -2.68
C ASP A 103 5.41 15.33 -3.17
N GLY A 104 6.12 16.01 -4.03
CA GLY A 104 7.39 15.55 -4.59
C GLY A 104 7.24 14.81 -5.93
N ASN A 105 8.27 14.05 -6.31
CA ASN A 105 8.22 13.27 -7.53
C ASN A 105 7.12 12.21 -7.45
N GLY A 106 6.25 12.20 -8.47
CA GLY A 106 5.31 11.12 -8.68
C GLY A 106 5.95 9.87 -9.29
N ILE A 107 5.10 8.93 -9.66
CA ILE A 107 5.50 7.70 -10.34
C ILE A 107 5.56 7.96 -11.85
N ASP A 108 6.49 7.32 -12.54
CA ASP A 108 6.60 7.40 -14.01
C ASP A 108 5.28 7.04 -14.69
N VAL A 109 4.70 7.99 -15.43
CA VAL A 109 3.50 7.74 -16.25
C VAL A 109 3.94 7.32 -17.64
N ALA A 110 4.31 6.04 -17.75
CA ALA A 110 4.76 5.40 -18.98
C ALA A 110 4.30 3.94 -19.00
N LYS A 111 4.28 3.33 -20.17
CA LYS A 111 4.04 1.89 -20.27
C LYS A 111 5.32 1.10 -20.04
N HIS A 112 5.22 0.03 -19.28
CA HIS A 112 6.32 -0.91 -19.08
C HIS A 112 6.65 -1.61 -20.41
N PRO A 113 7.91 -1.63 -20.86
CA PRO A 113 8.27 -2.09 -22.22
C PRO A 113 7.93 -3.56 -22.48
N GLU A 114 8.01 -4.41 -21.48
CA GLU A 114 7.73 -5.85 -21.63
C GLU A 114 6.26 -6.21 -21.38
N ASN A 115 5.62 -5.58 -20.41
CA ASN A 115 4.26 -5.95 -19.98
C ASN A 115 3.17 -5.11 -20.64
N ASN A 116 3.52 -4.00 -21.30
CA ASN A 116 2.60 -3.05 -21.92
C ASN A 116 1.52 -2.47 -20.97
N LEU A 117 1.73 -2.56 -19.65
CA LEU A 117 0.91 -1.98 -18.60
C LEU A 117 1.44 -0.59 -18.25
N TRP A 118 0.57 0.30 -17.79
CA TRP A 118 0.99 1.54 -17.19
C TRP A 118 1.77 1.27 -15.88
N ILE A 119 2.90 1.92 -15.69
CA ILE A 119 3.73 1.70 -14.48
C ILE A 119 2.93 1.95 -13.20
N PRO A 120 2.11 3.01 -13.05
CA PRO A 120 1.27 3.17 -11.86
C PRO A 120 0.28 2.01 -11.65
N GLU A 121 -0.39 1.54 -12.72
CA GLU A 121 -1.26 0.37 -12.65
C GLU A 121 -0.49 -0.86 -12.18
N MET A 122 0.63 -1.14 -12.81
CA MET A 122 1.48 -2.28 -12.46
C MET A 122 1.88 -2.25 -10.99
N VAL A 123 2.27 -1.09 -10.47
CA VAL A 123 2.72 -0.93 -9.09
C VAL A 123 1.59 -1.11 -8.07
N PHE A 124 0.39 -0.64 -8.36
CA PHE A 124 -0.72 -0.63 -7.38
C PHE A 124 -1.75 -1.74 -7.58
N ALA A 125 -1.90 -2.29 -8.79
CA ALA A 125 -2.94 -3.25 -9.09
C ALA A 125 -2.45 -4.69 -9.30
N HIS A 126 -1.21 -4.89 -9.72
CA HIS A 126 -0.72 -6.24 -10.04
C HIS A 126 0.16 -6.79 -8.91
N LEU A 127 -0.22 -7.95 -8.37
CA LEU A 127 0.55 -8.68 -7.37
C LEU A 127 1.91 -9.10 -7.92
N ARG A 128 2.90 -9.27 -7.03
CA ARG A 128 4.25 -9.67 -7.39
C ARG A 128 4.98 -8.70 -8.32
N THR A 129 4.62 -7.43 -8.29
CA THR A 129 5.34 -6.35 -8.97
C THR A 129 6.02 -5.45 -7.95
N SER A 130 7.30 -5.19 -8.11
CA SER A 130 8.08 -4.34 -7.20
C SER A 130 9.26 -3.72 -7.94
N THR A 131 9.60 -2.49 -7.59
CA THR A 131 10.83 -1.85 -7.99
C THR A 131 12.05 -2.38 -7.21
N ASN A 132 11.83 -3.24 -6.21
CA ASN A 132 12.85 -3.70 -5.26
C ASN A 132 13.32 -5.15 -5.51
N TYR A 133 13.07 -5.74 -6.68
CA TYR A 133 13.50 -7.11 -7.00
C TYR A 133 14.97 -7.23 -7.38
N ASN A 134 15.63 -6.13 -7.74
CA ASN A 134 17.07 -6.16 -7.99
C ASN A 134 17.83 -6.46 -6.68
N LYS A 135 18.48 -7.62 -6.61
CA LYS A 135 19.21 -8.09 -5.42
C LYS A 135 20.62 -7.47 -5.30
N GLU A 136 21.13 -6.90 -6.37
CA GLU A 136 22.49 -6.32 -6.42
C GLU A 136 22.51 -4.90 -5.85
N GLU A 137 21.37 -4.23 -5.79
CA GLU A 137 21.28 -2.90 -5.19
C GLU A 137 21.14 -2.97 -3.66
N LYS A 138 21.90 -2.13 -2.97
CA LYS A 138 21.78 -1.97 -1.51
C LYS A 138 20.40 -1.41 -1.18
N LYS A 139 19.56 -2.24 -0.59
CA LYS A 139 18.19 -1.87 -0.24
C LYS A 139 18.17 -0.88 0.92
N ILE A 140 17.67 0.31 0.66
CA ILE A 140 17.50 1.40 1.63
C ILE A 140 16.02 1.62 2.00
N VAL A 141 15.10 0.89 1.34
CA VAL A 141 13.65 1.01 1.48
C VAL A 141 13.06 -0.19 2.22
N GLY A 142 11.94 0.02 2.91
CA GLY A 142 11.25 -0.99 3.73
C GLY A 142 10.49 -2.04 2.92
N GLY A 143 9.92 -1.66 1.77
CA GLY A 143 9.13 -2.55 0.92
C GLY A 143 9.97 -3.65 0.26
N LYS A 144 9.67 -4.92 0.54
CA LYS A 144 10.42 -6.07 0.02
C LYS A 144 9.68 -6.90 -1.01
N ASN A 145 8.38 -7.09 -0.82
CA ASN A 145 7.61 -8.14 -1.49
C ASN A 145 6.61 -7.62 -2.52
N GLY A 146 6.45 -6.29 -2.66
CA GLY A 146 5.53 -5.68 -3.62
C GLY A 146 4.04 -5.89 -3.30
N PHE A 147 3.70 -6.18 -2.04
CA PHE A 147 2.32 -6.37 -1.60
C PHE A 147 1.76 -5.15 -0.86
N GLY A 148 2.57 -4.35 -0.17
CA GLY A 148 2.15 -3.39 0.83
C GLY A 148 0.95 -2.50 0.45
N ALA A 149 1.11 -1.58 -0.49
CA ALA A 149 0.00 -0.70 -0.91
C ALA A 149 -1.18 -1.48 -1.51
N LYS A 150 -0.93 -2.62 -2.17
CA LYS A 150 -1.98 -3.45 -2.77
C LYS A 150 -2.88 -4.08 -1.71
N LEU A 151 -2.34 -4.42 -0.53
CA LEU A 151 -3.16 -4.93 0.58
C LEU A 151 -4.24 -3.91 0.98
N GLY A 152 -3.94 -2.61 0.96
CA GLY A 152 -4.94 -1.58 1.20
C GLY A 152 -6.12 -1.67 0.23
N PHE A 153 -5.87 -1.85 -1.06
CA PHE A 153 -6.93 -1.98 -2.08
C PHE A 153 -7.63 -3.35 -2.03
N ILE A 154 -6.89 -4.42 -1.73
CA ILE A 154 -7.47 -5.77 -1.59
C ILE A 154 -8.46 -5.83 -0.42
N TYR A 155 -8.20 -5.11 0.67
CA TYR A 155 -9.11 -5.05 1.82
C TYR A 155 -10.08 -3.85 1.78
N SER A 156 -10.29 -3.25 0.60
CA SER A 156 -11.22 -2.15 0.39
C SER A 156 -12.29 -2.50 -0.63
N THR A 157 -13.48 -1.95 -0.46
CA THR A 157 -14.58 -2.06 -1.44
C THR A 157 -14.29 -1.25 -2.71
N SER A 158 -13.59 -0.13 -2.55
CA SER A 158 -13.15 0.74 -3.63
C SER A 158 -11.88 1.48 -3.23
N GLY A 159 -11.15 1.95 -4.21
CA GLY A 159 -9.97 2.77 -4.02
C GLY A 159 -9.58 3.49 -5.30
N SER A 160 -8.70 4.45 -5.20
CA SER A 160 -8.14 5.15 -6.36
C SER A 160 -6.71 5.56 -6.11
N ILE A 161 -6.00 5.75 -7.21
CA ILE A 161 -4.68 6.38 -7.19
C ILE A 161 -4.66 7.58 -8.12
N GLU A 162 -3.87 8.56 -7.74
CA GLU A 162 -3.51 9.69 -8.56
C GLU A 162 -2.00 9.92 -8.44
N THR A 163 -1.33 10.13 -9.57
CA THR A 163 0.08 10.50 -9.59
C THR A 163 0.37 11.50 -10.70
N VAL A 164 1.32 12.39 -10.46
CA VAL A 164 1.79 13.38 -11.43
C VAL A 164 3.26 13.13 -11.73
N ASP A 165 3.53 12.79 -12.96
CA ASP A 165 4.89 12.67 -13.50
C ASP A 165 5.34 14.06 -14.00
N HIS A 166 6.13 14.76 -13.21
CA HIS A 166 6.57 16.11 -13.55
C HIS A 166 7.59 16.13 -14.69
N ILE A 167 8.31 15.01 -14.92
CA ILE A 167 9.32 14.90 -15.99
C ILE A 167 8.62 14.80 -17.35
N ARG A 168 7.52 14.03 -17.44
CA ARG A 168 6.74 13.86 -18.67
C ARG A 168 5.58 14.84 -18.79
N GLY A 169 5.26 15.59 -17.71
CA GLY A 169 4.12 16.51 -17.65
C GLY A 169 2.77 15.79 -17.73
N LEU A 170 2.68 14.58 -17.20
CA LEU A 170 1.51 13.71 -17.28
C LEU A 170 0.90 13.47 -15.90
N LYS A 171 -0.43 13.43 -15.85
CA LYS A 171 -1.21 13.01 -14.69
C LYS A 171 -1.85 11.65 -15.01
N TYR A 172 -1.81 10.75 -14.05
CA TYR A 172 -2.46 9.44 -14.14
C TYR A 172 -3.43 9.28 -12.97
N THR A 173 -4.63 8.79 -13.29
CA THR A 173 -5.66 8.42 -12.30
C THR A 173 -6.19 7.05 -12.64
N GLN A 174 -6.51 6.26 -11.63
CA GLN A 174 -7.11 4.94 -11.79
C GLN A 174 -7.99 4.60 -10.60
N GLU A 175 -9.11 3.97 -10.86
CA GLU A 175 -10.01 3.45 -9.85
C GLU A 175 -9.91 1.93 -9.76
N PHE A 176 -10.13 1.43 -8.55
CA PHE A 176 -10.18 0.00 -8.22
C PHE A 176 -11.48 -0.28 -7.47
N LYS A 177 -12.07 -1.44 -7.71
CA LYS A 177 -13.30 -1.88 -7.05
C LYS A 177 -13.22 -3.35 -6.65
N ASN A 178 -14.14 -3.73 -5.75
CA ASN A 178 -14.37 -5.11 -5.37
C ASN A 178 -13.10 -5.86 -4.99
N ASN A 179 -12.40 -5.35 -3.94
CA ASN A 179 -11.18 -6.00 -3.44
C ASN A 179 -10.07 -6.12 -4.51
N LEU A 180 -9.87 -5.08 -5.31
CA LEU A 180 -8.91 -5.05 -6.41
C LEU A 180 -9.18 -6.08 -7.53
N SER A 181 -10.38 -6.65 -7.60
CA SER A 181 -10.76 -7.56 -8.69
C SER A 181 -11.16 -6.82 -9.98
N GLU A 182 -11.49 -5.53 -9.86
CA GLU A 182 -11.84 -4.66 -10.97
C GLU A 182 -10.89 -3.46 -11.02
N ILE A 183 -10.27 -3.28 -12.19
CA ILE A 183 -9.41 -2.15 -12.53
C ILE A 183 -10.17 -1.31 -13.57
N CYS A 184 -10.53 -0.04 -13.23
CA CYS A 184 -11.41 0.81 -14.03
C CYS A 184 -10.62 1.91 -14.75
#